data_99d058fef04ebeab49c14d8a86460843
#
_entry.id   99d058fef04ebeab49c14d8a86460843
#
_cell.length_a   1.000
_cell.length_b   1.000
_cell.length_c   1.000
_cell.angle_alpha   90.00
_cell.angle_beta   90.00
_cell.angle_gamma   90.00
#
_symmetry.space_group_name_H-M   'P 1'
#
loop_
_entity.id
_entity.type
_entity.pdbx_description
1 polymer ?
#
loop_
_entity_poly.entity_id
_entity_poly.type
_entity_poly.pdbx_seq_one_letter_code
_entity_poly.pdbx_strand_id
1 'polypeptide(L)'
;MTYRRFLSGILIATLLTGTAFALDGEKYLKDASVKPAAARAAALKTYPGKIVSEELEKESGGSGLRYSFVISSNAAKHEVGIDAKTGAVLENSVEGKNAD
;
A
#
# COMPACT_ATOMS: atom_id res chain seq x y z
N MET A 1 -24.67 -1.13 -30.85
CA MET A 1 -24.24 -1.45 -30.39
C MET A 1 -23.53 -1.94 -29.92
N THR A 2 -23.23 -2.05 -29.93
CA THR A 2 -22.58 -2.63 -29.44
C THR A 2 -21.61 -2.43 -28.92
N TYR A 3 -21.47 -2.29 -28.95
CA TYR A 3 -20.54 -2.25 -28.46
C TYR A 3 -19.94 -2.05 -27.55
N ARG A 4 -20.05 -1.88 -27.34
CA ARG A 4 -19.47 -1.63 -26.63
C ARG A 4 -19.06 -2.00 -25.75
N ARG A 5 -19.10 -2.38 -25.62
CA ARG A 5 -18.80 -2.91 -24.90
C ARG A 5 -17.72 -3.33 -24.60
N PHE A 6 -17.47 -3.69 -24.84
CA PHE A 6 -16.40 -4.23 -24.73
C PHE A 6 -15.34 -3.57 -24.44
N LEU A 7 -15.27 -2.89 -24.64
CA LEU A 7 -14.27 -2.18 -24.49
C LEU A 7 -13.80 -2.07 -23.18
N SER A 8 -14.58 -1.98 -22.36
CA SER A 8 -14.24 -1.76 -21.03
C SER A 8 -13.43 -2.82 -20.45
N GLY A 9 -13.65 -3.96 -20.79
CA GLY A 9 -12.92 -5.00 -20.18
C GLY A 9 -11.45 -4.87 -20.34
N ILE A 10 -11.08 -4.25 -21.38
CA ILE A 10 -9.71 -4.10 -21.65
C ILE A 10 -8.99 -3.30 -20.67
N LEU A 11 -9.63 -2.30 -20.16
CA LEU A 11 -9.01 -1.48 -19.21
C LEU A 11 -8.63 -2.20 -17.98
N ILE A 12 -9.40 -3.15 -17.64
CA ILE A 12 -9.14 -3.90 -16.45
C ILE A 12 -7.82 -4.60 -16.53
N ALA A 13 -7.53 -5.11 -17.67
CA ALA A 13 -6.28 -5.81 -17.82
C ALA A 13 -5.11 -4.91 -17.56
N THR A 14 -5.26 -3.66 -17.90
CA THR A 14 -4.18 -2.74 -17.70
C THR A 14 -3.87 -2.55 -16.26
N LEU A 15 -4.87 -2.61 -15.44
CA LEU A 15 -4.64 -2.40 -14.04
C LEU A 15 -3.74 -3.42 -13.44
N LEU A 16 -3.75 -4.61 -13.99
CA LEU A 16 -2.95 -5.67 -13.43
C LEU A 16 -1.49 -5.41 -13.60
N THR A 17 -1.14 -4.71 -14.62
CA THR A 17 0.26 -4.50 -14.88
C THR A 17 0.88 -3.45 -13.99
N GLY A 18 0.06 -2.76 -13.22
CA GLY A 18 0.60 -1.71 -12.38
C GLY A 18 1.32 -2.19 -11.15
N THR A 19 1.20 -3.46 -10.82
CA THR A 19 1.79 -3.96 -9.61
C THR A 19 3.05 -4.70 -9.95
N ALA A 20 4.14 -3.99 -9.89
CA ALA A 20 5.39 -4.56 -10.31
C ALA A 20 6.24 -5.12 -9.20
N PHE A 21 5.93 -4.89 -7.98
CA PHE A 21 6.74 -5.39 -6.89
C PHE A 21 5.95 -6.35 -6.03
N ALA A 22 6.65 -7.20 -5.32
CA ALA A 22 6.03 -8.18 -4.45
C ALA A 22 5.89 -7.61 -3.05
N LEU A 23 4.88 -8.03 -2.34
CA LEU A 23 4.72 -7.69 -0.95
C LEU A 23 5.73 -8.50 -0.13
N ASP A 24 6.54 -7.81 0.66
CA ASP A 24 7.46 -8.47 1.55
C ASP A 24 6.70 -8.79 2.84
N GLY A 25 6.91 -9.98 3.37
CA GLY A 25 6.21 -10.39 4.60
C GLY A 25 4.91 -11.12 4.36
N GLU A 26 4.75 -11.71 3.18
CA GLU A 26 3.55 -12.43 2.80
C GLU A 26 3.12 -13.47 3.83
N LYS A 27 4.06 -14.03 4.58
CA LYS A 27 3.74 -15.06 5.57
C LYS A 27 2.81 -14.54 6.66
N TYR A 28 2.72 -13.23 6.82
CA TYR A 28 1.86 -12.65 7.84
C TYR A 28 0.46 -12.31 7.32
N LEU A 29 0.20 -12.53 6.04
CA LEU A 29 -1.11 -12.19 5.46
C LEU A 29 -2.26 -12.88 6.16
N LYS A 30 -2.03 -14.09 6.66
CA LYS A 30 -3.08 -14.83 7.33
C LYS A 30 -3.54 -14.13 8.61
N ASP A 31 -2.70 -13.28 9.17
CA ASP A 31 -3.02 -12.59 10.41
C ASP A 31 -3.59 -11.19 10.16
N ALA A 32 -3.61 -10.74 8.93
CA ALA A 32 -4.10 -9.41 8.60
C ALA A 32 -5.60 -9.44 8.39
N SER A 33 -6.29 -8.44 8.91
CA SER A 33 -7.72 -8.28 8.66
C SER A 33 -7.94 -7.32 7.50
N VAL A 34 -7.01 -6.42 7.28
CA VAL A 34 -7.06 -5.45 6.19
C VAL A 34 -6.27 -6.04 5.04
N LYS A 35 -6.90 -6.14 3.87
CA LYS A 35 -6.21 -6.70 2.70
C LYS A 35 -5.22 -5.70 2.12
N PRO A 36 -4.18 -6.20 1.45
CA PRO A 36 -3.18 -5.30 0.88
C PRO A 36 -3.75 -4.19 0.00
N ALA A 37 -4.76 -4.51 -0.80
CA ALA A 37 -5.34 -3.48 -1.67
C ALA A 37 -5.99 -2.36 -0.88
N ALA A 38 -6.67 -2.70 0.21
CA ALA A 38 -7.28 -1.69 1.06
C ALA A 38 -6.24 -0.86 1.78
N ALA A 39 -5.15 -1.52 2.21
CA ALA A 39 -4.07 -0.82 2.87
C ALA A 39 -3.38 0.16 1.93
N ARG A 40 -3.17 -0.25 0.68
CA ARG A 40 -2.57 0.65 -0.33
C ARG A 40 -3.45 1.86 -0.57
N ALA A 41 -4.76 1.65 -0.65
CA ALA A 41 -5.67 2.76 -0.88
C ALA A 41 -5.62 3.74 0.28
N ALA A 42 -5.58 3.23 1.50
CA ALA A 42 -5.48 4.09 2.68
C ALA A 42 -4.16 4.86 2.69
N ALA A 43 -3.08 4.20 2.32
CA ALA A 43 -1.78 4.84 2.30
C ALA A 43 -1.74 5.95 1.26
N LEU A 44 -2.27 5.70 0.08
CA LEU A 44 -2.27 6.71 -0.98
C LEU A 44 -3.20 7.87 -0.69
N LYS A 45 -4.22 7.64 0.11
CA LYS A 45 -5.08 8.72 0.54
C LYS A 45 -4.36 9.58 1.55
N THR A 46 -3.54 8.96 2.39
CA THR A 46 -2.77 9.65 3.41
C THR A 46 -1.64 10.48 2.78
N TYR A 47 -0.94 9.90 1.82
CA TYR A 47 0.14 10.59 1.14
C TYR A 47 0.12 10.18 -0.33
N PRO A 48 -0.45 10.98 -1.21
CA PRO A 48 -0.55 10.63 -2.63
C PRO A 48 0.82 10.57 -3.30
N GLY A 49 0.97 9.63 -4.22
CA GLY A 49 2.20 9.47 -4.94
C GLY A 49 2.29 8.08 -5.54
N LYS A 50 3.51 7.61 -5.69
CA LYS A 50 3.77 6.30 -6.27
C LYS A 50 4.35 5.39 -5.21
N ILE A 51 3.72 4.26 -4.98
CA ILE A 51 4.24 3.28 -4.02
C ILE A 51 5.46 2.63 -4.64
N VAL A 52 6.59 2.71 -3.97
CA VAL A 52 7.84 2.13 -4.45
C VAL A 52 8.26 0.91 -3.64
N SER A 53 7.70 0.69 -2.47
CA SER A 53 7.90 -0.56 -1.75
C SER A 53 6.75 -0.80 -0.79
N GLU A 54 6.54 -2.05 -0.44
CA GLU A 54 5.50 -2.37 0.53
C GLU A 54 5.91 -3.61 1.33
N GLU A 55 5.67 -3.56 2.62
CA GLU A 55 6.00 -4.63 3.54
C GLU A 55 4.84 -4.87 4.48
N LEU A 56 4.72 -6.09 4.96
CA LEU A 56 3.81 -6.44 6.04
C LEU A 56 4.70 -6.99 7.14
N GLU A 57 4.71 -6.33 8.27
CA GLU A 57 5.67 -6.67 9.31
C GLU A 57 5.07 -6.57 10.70
N LYS A 58 5.70 -7.28 11.64
CA LYS A 58 5.36 -7.16 13.03
C LYS A 58 6.18 -6.03 13.60
N GLU A 59 5.50 -5.07 14.18
CA GLU A 59 6.19 -3.92 14.74
C GLU A 59 5.33 -3.34 15.84
N SER A 60 5.94 -2.86 16.91
CA SER A 60 5.19 -2.33 18.02
C SER A 60 4.38 -1.11 17.56
N GLY A 61 3.24 -0.90 18.20
CA GLY A 61 2.33 0.17 17.85
C GLY A 61 1.07 -0.40 17.22
N GLY A 62 -0.05 0.21 17.50
CA GLY A 62 -1.33 -0.28 17.03
C GLY A 62 -1.54 -1.72 17.42
N SER A 63 -1.96 -2.54 16.50
CA SER A 63 -2.23 -3.94 16.77
C SER A 63 -0.96 -4.80 16.81
N GLY A 64 0.16 -4.24 16.41
CA GLY A 64 1.39 -5.01 16.34
C GLY A 64 1.68 -5.60 14.97
N LEU A 65 0.78 -5.41 14.03
CA LEU A 65 0.97 -5.87 12.66
C LEU A 65 0.65 -4.70 11.74
N ARG A 66 1.58 -4.37 10.86
CA ARG A 66 1.40 -3.17 10.02
C ARG A 66 1.92 -3.38 8.61
N TYR A 67 1.24 -2.72 7.68
CA TYR A 67 1.76 -2.56 6.34
C TYR A 67 2.59 -1.27 6.33
N SER A 68 3.78 -1.34 5.78
CA SER A 68 4.62 -0.17 5.60
C SER A 68 4.83 0.07 4.12
N PHE A 69 4.53 1.27 3.68
CA PHE A 69 4.67 1.66 2.28
C PHE A 69 5.64 2.81 2.18
N VAL A 70 6.52 2.74 1.20
CA VAL A 70 7.32 3.90 0.85
C VAL A 70 6.66 4.49 -0.38
N ILE A 71 6.28 5.75 -0.30
CA ILE A 71 5.58 6.43 -1.39
C ILE A 71 6.40 7.63 -1.84
N SER A 72 6.66 7.67 -3.13
CA SER A 72 7.46 8.74 -3.73
C SER A 72 6.53 9.76 -4.35
N SER A 73 6.80 11.04 -4.08
CA SER A 73 6.06 12.13 -4.74
C SER A 73 7.09 13.18 -5.17
N ASN A 74 6.62 14.24 -5.81
CA ASN A 74 7.53 15.29 -6.23
C ASN A 74 8.24 15.95 -5.07
N ALA A 75 7.61 15.98 -3.93
CA ALA A 75 8.19 16.66 -2.76
C ALA A 75 9.20 15.79 -2.03
N ALA A 76 8.85 14.54 -1.79
CA ALA A 76 9.71 13.68 -0.99
C ALA A 76 9.18 12.27 -1.00
N LYS A 77 9.95 11.34 -0.46
CA LYS A 77 9.46 10.00 -0.19
C LYS A 77 9.01 9.96 1.25
N HIS A 78 7.86 9.37 1.47
CA HIS A 78 7.33 9.17 2.81
C HIS A 78 7.20 7.69 3.10
N GLU A 79 7.32 7.37 4.37
CA GLU A 79 6.96 6.04 4.84
C GLU A 79 5.60 6.18 5.49
N VAL A 80 4.64 5.37 5.05
CA VAL A 80 3.28 5.40 5.59
C VAL A 80 2.98 4.03 6.15
N GLY A 81 2.60 3.99 7.42
CA GLY A 81 2.27 2.74 8.10
C GLY A 81 0.76 2.64 8.32
N ILE A 82 0.20 1.50 7.94
CA ILE A 82 -1.23 1.24 8.10
C ILE A 82 -1.39 -0.01 8.97
N ASP A 83 -2.15 0.09 10.02
CA ASP A 83 -2.40 -1.05 10.89
C ASP A 83 -3.11 -2.15 10.11
N ALA A 84 -2.53 -3.33 10.09
CA ALA A 84 -3.04 -4.42 9.28
C ALA A 84 -4.30 -5.06 9.84
N LYS A 85 -4.67 -4.70 11.05
CA LYS A 85 -5.89 -5.23 11.65
C LYS A 85 -7.02 -4.20 11.66
N THR A 86 -6.69 -2.93 11.86
CA THR A 86 -7.72 -1.90 12.00
C THR A 86 -7.80 -0.94 10.83
N GLY A 87 -6.74 -0.84 10.05
CA GLY A 87 -6.69 0.13 8.96
C GLY A 87 -6.28 1.53 9.39
N ALA A 88 -5.94 1.70 10.65
CA ALA A 88 -5.56 3.04 11.14
C ALA A 88 -4.19 3.43 10.58
N VAL A 89 -4.01 4.73 10.38
CA VAL A 89 -2.71 5.25 9.97
C VAL A 89 -1.83 5.34 11.20
N LEU A 90 -0.73 4.62 11.19
CA LEU A 90 0.18 4.57 12.32
C LEU A 90 1.42 5.44 12.11
N GLU A 91 1.74 5.72 10.86
CA GLU A 91 2.92 6.51 10.55
C GLU A 91 2.75 7.24 9.23
N ASN A 92 3.27 8.46 9.16
CA ASN A 92 3.36 9.20 7.93
C ASN A 92 4.53 10.18 8.12
N SER A 93 5.69 9.78 7.66
CA SER A 93 6.89 10.57 7.91
C SER A 93 7.81 10.53 6.69
N VAL A 94 8.69 11.50 6.60
CA VAL A 94 9.66 11.55 5.52
C VAL A 94 10.61 10.38 5.69
N GLU A 95 10.75 9.60 4.64
CA GLU A 95 11.59 8.41 4.70
C GLU A 95 13.03 8.79 4.94
N GLY A 96 13.69 8.01 5.80
CA GLY A 96 15.10 8.22 6.08
C GLY A 96 15.40 9.27 7.10
N LYS A 97 14.40 10.06 7.49
CA LYS A 97 14.65 11.13 8.42
C LYS A 97 15.11 10.63 9.78
N ASN A 98 14.58 9.52 10.20
CA ASN A 98 14.93 8.94 11.49
C ASN A 98 15.63 7.62 11.34
N ALA A 99 16.31 7.45 10.24
CA ALA A 99 16.93 6.18 9.95
C ALA A 99 18.16 5.95 10.80
N ASP A 100 18.65 6.93 11.44
CA ASP A 100 19.85 6.76 12.24
C ASP A 100 19.59 6.41 13.64
#